data_fbac574bd6240198f46ef4a6aac095ec
#
_entry.id   fbac574bd6240198f46ef4a6aac095ec
#
_cell.length_a   1.000
_cell.length_b   1.000
_cell.length_c   1.000
_cell.angle_alpha   90.00
_cell.angle_beta   90.00
_cell.angle_gamma   90.00
#
_symmetry.space_group_name_H-M   'P 1'
#
loop_
_entity.id
_entity.type
_entity.pdbx_description
1 polymer ?
#
loop_
_entity_poly.entity_id
_entity_poly.type
_entity_poly.pdbx_seq_one_letter_code
_entity_poly.pdbx_strand_id
1 'polypeptide(L)'
;MSSPAPGKLVVVGTGLIGGSFALALKDAGKVGSVVGVGRGRDNLDQALRLAIIDRAYTRDEGWTAELADATLVLLATPVGEMPALFAAIAPHLGPGTIVSDAGSTKQDVIAAARTTLGAVLPRFVPAHPIAGSERSGAAAASASLFRGRQVVLTPLPETDPGAVERVREWWTQCGGIVTLLSAERHDALLSAVSHLPHLLAFALIGELAARSDAADYWRVAGTGLRDFTRLAESHPDMWRDICMANAVRLRADLAAYRQQLDRIDAMLASADGAALGALFARSGAARAAWLPGRRGGGDVD
;
A
#
# COMPACT_ATOMS: atom_id res chain seq x y z
N MET A 1 0.28 35.60 12.57
CA MET A 1 -0.82 34.64 12.80
C MET A 1 -0.20 33.40 13.41
N SER A 2 -0.51 33.03 14.64
CA SER A 2 0.00 31.79 15.27
C SER A 2 -0.53 30.60 14.49
N SER A 3 0.35 29.69 14.10
CA SER A 3 -0.06 28.41 13.49
C SER A 3 -1.09 27.76 14.42
N PRO A 4 -2.18 27.17 13.88
CA PRO A 4 -3.12 26.44 14.71
C PRO A 4 -2.37 25.33 15.47
N ALA A 5 -2.80 25.07 16.72
CA ALA A 5 -2.20 24.05 17.54
C ALA A 5 -2.14 22.71 16.80
N PRO A 6 -1.05 21.95 16.92
CA PRO A 6 -0.91 20.66 16.26
C PRO A 6 -2.06 19.74 16.67
N GLY A 7 -2.74 19.17 15.68
CA GLY A 7 -3.92 18.34 15.89
C GLY A 7 -3.61 16.98 16.50
N LYS A 8 -4.67 16.23 16.85
CA LYS A 8 -4.61 14.84 17.33
C LYS A 8 -4.77 13.87 16.16
N LEU A 9 -3.85 12.92 16.05
CA LEU A 9 -3.89 11.83 15.07
C LEU A 9 -4.28 10.52 15.78
N VAL A 10 -5.26 9.83 15.24
CA VAL A 10 -5.55 8.43 15.61
C VAL A 10 -5.12 7.52 14.46
N VAL A 11 -4.20 6.60 14.72
CA VAL A 11 -3.72 5.61 13.73
C VAL A 11 -4.23 4.24 14.09
N VAL A 12 -5.08 3.69 13.26
CA VAL A 12 -5.51 2.29 13.37
C VAL A 12 -4.60 1.44 12.50
N GLY A 13 -3.72 0.66 13.14
CA GLY A 13 -2.63 -0.07 12.48
C GLY A 13 -1.28 0.65 12.60
N THR A 14 -0.58 0.43 13.73
CA THR A 14 0.72 1.03 14.05
C THR A 14 1.90 0.23 13.50
N GLY A 15 1.73 -0.35 12.29
CA GLY A 15 2.79 -1.05 11.57
C GLY A 15 3.68 -0.13 10.75
N LEU A 16 4.31 -0.69 9.72
CA LEU A 16 5.20 0.05 8.81
C LEU A 16 4.57 1.35 8.30
N ILE A 17 3.39 1.29 7.70
CA ILE A 17 2.77 2.44 7.03
C ILE A 17 2.23 3.46 8.05
N GLY A 18 1.35 3.02 8.95
CA GLY A 18 0.74 3.92 9.95
C GLY A 18 1.75 4.51 10.91
N GLY A 19 2.74 3.70 11.35
CA GLY A 19 3.84 4.18 12.20
C GLY A 19 4.74 5.18 11.49
N SER A 20 5.07 4.94 10.22
CA SER A 20 5.89 5.88 9.42
C SER A 20 5.16 7.21 9.18
N PHE A 21 3.86 7.17 8.95
CA PHE A 21 3.05 8.39 8.79
C PHE A 21 3.04 9.21 10.08
N ALA A 22 2.83 8.54 11.22
CA ALA A 22 2.86 9.19 12.53
C ALA A 22 4.22 9.84 12.80
N LEU A 23 5.33 9.12 12.59
CA LEU A 23 6.68 9.64 12.76
C LEU A 23 6.96 10.84 11.84
N ALA A 24 6.61 10.73 10.56
CA ALA A 24 6.85 11.81 9.61
C ALA A 24 6.09 13.10 9.98
N LEU A 25 4.84 12.99 10.44
CA LEU A 25 4.07 14.15 10.89
C LEU A 25 4.55 14.72 12.23
N LYS A 26 5.05 13.88 13.17
CA LYS A 26 5.71 14.34 14.38
C LYS A 26 6.98 15.12 14.04
N ASP A 27 7.85 14.58 13.20
CA ASP A 27 9.08 15.24 12.74
C ASP A 27 8.80 16.58 12.06
N ALA A 28 7.70 16.66 11.31
CA ALA A 28 7.26 17.90 10.65
C ALA A 28 6.55 18.89 11.60
N GLY A 29 6.34 18.53 12.87
CA GLY A 29 5.62 19.38 13.85
C GLY A 29 4.13 19.59 13.52
N LYS A 30 3.50 18.63 12.80
CA LYS A 30 2.11 18.74 12.30
C LYS A 30 1.08 18.03 13.18
N VAL A 31 1.53 17.23 14.14
CA VAL A 31 0.67 16.56 15.13
C VAL A 31 1.19 16.86 16.54
N GLY A 32 0.26 17.08 17.47
CA GLY A 32 0.54 17.33 18.89
C GLY A 32 0.47 16.05 19.73
N SER A 33 -0.37 15.11 19.31
CA SER A 33 -0.49 13.80 19.95
C SER A 33 -0.91 12.72 18.95
N VAL A 34 -0.40 11.51 19.16
CA VAL A 34 -0.72 10.34 18.35
C VAL A 34 -1.26 9.23 19.24
N VAL A 35 -2.45 8.75 18.91
CA VAL A 35 -3.07 7.58 19.51
C VAL A 35 -2.94 6.41 18.53
N GLY A 36 -2.33 5.32 19.00
CA GLY A 36 -2.19 4.09 18.22
C GLY A 36 -3.23 3.05 18.61
N VAL A 37 -3.87 2.45 17.62
CA VAL A 37 -4.82 1.34 17.82
C VAL A 37 -4.34 0.12 17.05
N GLY A 38 -4.31 -1.05 17.70
CA GLY A 38 -3.81 -2.29 17.11
C GLY A 38 -4.56 -3.52 17.58
N ARG A 39 -4.23 -4.69 16.99
CA ARG A 39 -4.78 -5.98 17.41
C ARG A 39 -4.03 -6.58 18.61
N GLY A 40 -2.72 -6.45 18.63
CA GLY A 40 -1.85 -7.05 19.62
C GLY A 40 -1.07 -6.00 20.43
N ARG A 41 -0.90 -6.29 21.72
CA ARG A 41 -0.23 -5.39 22.66
C ARG A 41 1.25 -5.21 22.36
N ASP A 42 1.94 -6.30 21.95
CA ASP A 42 3.39 -6.28 21.71
C ASP A 42 3.82 -5.22 20.70
N ASN A 43 3.11 -5.12 19.56
CA ASN A 43 3.43 -4.11 18.55
C ASN A 43 3.09 -2.69 19.02
N LEU A 44 2.03 -2.53 19.82
CA LEU A 44 1.65 -1.24 20.41
C LEU A 44 2.68 -0.78 21.45
N ASP A 45 3.13 -1.68 22.32
CA ASP A 45 4.17 -1.38 23.31
C ASP A 45 5.51 -1.05 22.63
N GLN A 46 5.81 -1.70 21.52
CA GLN A 46 6.97 -1.35 20.72
C GLN A 46 6.81 0.05 20.09
N ALA A 47 5.63 0.39 19.58
CA ALA A 47 5.34 1.71 19.04
C ALA A 47 5.45 2.83 20.12
N LEU A 48 5.02 2.55 21.35
CA LEU A 48 5.23 3.45 22.50
C LEU A 48 6.71 3.64 22.81
N ARG A 49 7.47 2.53 22.93
CA ARG A 49 8.92 2.59 23.22
C ARG A 49 9.70 3.38 22.16
N LEU A 50 9.28 3.28 20.89
CA LEU A 50 9.88 3.99 19.76
C LEU A 50 9.33 5.42 19.59
N ALA A 51 8.51 5.91 20.52
CA ALA A 51 7.87 7.22 20.48
C ALA A 51 7.07 7.50 19.19
N ILE A 52 6.63 6.45 18.50
CA ILE A 52 5.75 6.53 17.32
C ILE A 52 4.38 7.04 17.73
N ILE A 53 3.86 6.52 18.85
CA ILE A 53 2.57 6.87 19.43
C ILE A 53 2.75 7.32 20.88
N ASP A 54 1.82 8.12 21.38
CA ASP A 54 1.83 8.66 22.74
C ASP A 54 0.87 7.88 23.67
N ARG A 55 -0.16 7.28 23.10
CA ARG A 55 -1.13 6.40 23.77
C ARG A 55 -1.45 5.21 22.90
N ALA A 56 -1.73 4.07 23.52
CA ALA A 56 -1.95 2.79 22.86
C ALA A 56 -3.22 2.13 23.37
N TYR A 57 -4.02 1.62 22.43
CA TYR A 57 -5.22 0.84 22.70
C TYR A 57 -5.25 -0.41 21.84
N THR A 58 -5.64 -1.53 22.42
CA THR A 58 -6.10 -2.67 21.62
C THR A 58 -7.54 -2.39 21.13
N ARG A 59 -7.98 -3.14 20.13
CA ARG A 59 -9.33 -2.94 19.56
C ARG A 59 -10.48 -3.22 20.55
N ASP A 60 -10.21 -3.99 21.60
CA ASP A 60 -11.17 -4.35 22.64
C ASP A 60 -11.21 -3.31 23.78
N GLU A 61 -10.27 -2.38 23.82
CA GLU A 61 -10.24 -1.27 24.76
C GLU A 61 -11.04 -0.08 24.19
N GLY A 62 -11.55 0.80 25.03
CA GLY A 62 -12.45 1.90 24.67
C GLY A 62 -11.84 3.03 23.83
N TRP A 63 -11.03 2.72 22.82
CA TRP A 63 -10.28 3.66 21.98
C TRP A 63 -11.15 4.61 21.15
N THR A 64 -12.43 4.27 20.93
CA THR A 64 -13.34 5.10 20.15
C THR A 64 -13.65 6.44 20.83
N ALA A 65 -13.45 6.55 22.14
CA ALA A 65 -13.52 7.82 22.87
C ALA A 65 -12.46 8.86 22.37
N GLU A 66 -11.36 8.37 21.78
CA GLU A 66 -10.31 9.21 21.23
C GLU A 66 -10.67 9.88 19.89
N LEU A 67 -11.78 9.48 19.27
CA LEU A 67 -12.18 9.94 17.95
C LEU A 67 -12.90 11.30 17.97
N ALA A 68 -13.55 11.66 19.09
CA ALA A 68 -14.40 12.84 19.18
C ALA A 68 -13.67 14.17 18.93
N ASP A 69 -12.40 14.25 19.34
CA ASP A 69 -11.52 15.42 19.17
C ASP A 69 -10.34 15.15 18.21
N ALA A 70 -10.37 14.01 17.50
CA ALA A 70 -9.35 13.71 16.52
C ALA A 70 -9.42 14.66 15.31
N THR A 71 -8.27 15.17 14.88
CA THR A 71 -8.15 15.94 13.64
C THR A 71 -8.11 15.02 12.42
N LEU A 72 -7.42 13.89 12.55
CA LEU A 72 -7.28 12.87 11.51
C LEU A 72 -7.37 11.48 12.12
N VAL A 73 -8.13 10.61 11.47
CA VAL A 73 -8.09 9.15 11.69
C VAL A 73 -7.51 8.51 10.45
N LEU A 74 -6.36 7.84 10.60
CA LEU A 74 -5.73 7.06 9.53
C LEU A 74 -5.97 5.56 9.76
N LEU A 75 -6.60 4.90 8.78
CA LEU A 75 -6.77 3.45 8.75
C LEU A 75 -5.63 2.82 7.93
N ALA A 76 -4.65 2.24 8.62
CA ALA A 76 -3.47 1.61 8.02
C ALA A 76 -3.43 0.10 8.29
N THR A 77 -4.55 -0.56 8.06
CA THR A 77 -4.79 -2.00 8.24
C THR A 77 -5.04 -2.68 6.89
N PRO A 78 -5.04 -4.02 6.83
CA PRO A 78 -5.48 -4.74 5.64
C PRO A 78 -6.85 -4.31 5.15
N VAL A 79 -7.04 -4.25 3.83
CA VAL A 79 -8.28 -3.71 3.22
C VAL A 79 -9.52 -4.51 3.60
N GLY A 80 -9.40 -5.81 3.84
CA GLY A 80 -10.50 -6.65 4.32
C GLY A 80 -11.08 -6.24 5.68
N GLU A 81 -10.36 -5.45 6.48
CA GLU A 81 -10.83 -4.96 7.79
C GLU A 81 -11.60 -3.63 7.69
N MET A 82 -11.53 -2.93 6.56
CA MET A 82 -12.11 -1.59 6.39
C MET A 82 -13.60 -1.51 6.68
N PRO A 83 -14.48 -2.46 6.24
CA PRO A 83 -15.91 -2.37 6.53
C PRO A 83 -16.21 -2.35 8.04
N ALA A 84 -15.57 -3.22 8.81
CA ALA A 84 -15.75 -3.30 10.26
C ALA A 84 -15.19 -2.05 10.96
N LEU A 85 -14.06 -1.52 10.49
CA LEU A 85 -13.47 -0.30 11.05
C LEU A 85 -14.34 0.93 10.78
N PHE A 86 -14.84 1.10 9.56
CA PHE A 86 -15.76 2.20 9.26
C PHE A 86 -17.01 2.15 10.15
N ALA A 87 -17.59 0.96 10.36
CA ALA A 87 -18.73 0.79 11.26
C ALA A 87 -18.38 1.17 12.72
N ALA A 88 -17.19 0.80 13.17
CA ALA A 88 -16.75 1.07 14.53
C ALA A 88 -16.45 2.57 14.77
N ILE A 89 -15.91 3.30 13.79
CA ILE A 89 -15.54 4.70 13.98
C ILE A 89 -16.67 5.68 13.72
N ALA A 90 -17.55 5.41 12.75
CA ALA A 90 -18.55 6.36 12.27
C ALA A 90 -19.38 7.02 13.37
N PRO A 91 -19.87 6.29 14.41
CA PRO A 91 -20.69 6.90 15.47
C PRO A 91 -19.94 7.83 16.42
N HIS A 92 -18.59 7.77 16.41
CA HIS A 92 -17.75 8.45 17.42
C HIS A 92 -16.93 9.61 16.84
N LEU A 93 -16.99 9.82 15.53
CA LEU A 93 -16.20 10.87 14.86
C LEU A 93 -16.76 12.27 15.17
N GLY A 94 -15.88 13.16 15.57
CA GLY A 94 -16.19 14.57 15.78
C GLY A 94 -16.55 15.30 14.47
N PRO A 95 -17.20 16.48 14.55
CA PRO A 95 -17.71 17.21 13.39
C PRO A 95 -16.61 17.71 12.44
N GLY A 96 -15.36 17.85 12.92
CA GLY A 96 -14.20 18.28 12.11
C GLY A 96 -13.22 17.17 11.75
N THR A 97 -13.47 15.94 12.20
CA THR A 97 -12.54 14.82 11.99
C THR A 97 -12.50 14.39 10.53
N ILE A 98 -11.33 14.34 9.95
CA ILE A 98 -11.09 13.77 8.62
C ILE A 98 -10.71 12.30 8.80
N VAL A 99 -11.21 11.44 7.93
CA VAL A 99 -10.84 10.03 7.85
C VAL A 99 -10.07 9.78 6.57
N SER A 100 -8.97 9.05 6.66
CA SER A 100 -8.21 8.59 5.49
C SER A 100 -7.78 7.15 5.70
N ASP A 101 -7.47 6.46 4.64
CA ASP A 101 -6.89 5.12 4.69
C ASP A 101 -5.54 5.05 3.99
N ALA A 102 -4.87 3.90 4.10
CA ALA A 102 -3.63 3.60 3.38
C ALA A 102 -3.74 2.25 2.63
N GLY A 103 -4.95 1.84 2.29
CA GLY A 103 -5.24 0.55 1.67
C GLY A 103 -4.69 0.42 0.25
N SER A 104 -4.35 -0.81 -0.13
CA SER A 104 -3.77 -1.11 -1.44
C SER A 104 -4.80 -1.18 -2.58
N THR A 105 -6.09 -1.26 -2.27
CA THR A 105 -7.21 -1.21 -3.22
C THR A 105 -8.15 -0.09 -2.84
N LYS A 106 -8.91 0.45 -3.81
CA LYS A 106 -9.72 1.66 -3.56
C LYS A 106 -11.21 1.45 -3.80
N GLN A 107 -11.61 0.70 -4.82
CA GLN A 107 -13.04 0.54 -5.14
C GLN A 107 -13.81 -0.16 -4.02
N ASP A 108 -13.25 -1.24 -3.45
CA ASP A 108 -13.82 -1.96 -2.32
C ASP A 108 -13.88 -1.12 -1.04
N VAL A 109 -12.79 -0.39 -0.74
CA VAL A 109 -12.71 0.52 0.41
C VAL A 109 -13.74 1.64 0.30
N ILE A 110 -13.88 2.26 -0.89
CA ILE A 110 -14.89 3.29 -1.15
C ILE A 110 -16.31 2.73 -1.06
N ALA A 111 -16.55 1.53 -1.59
CA ALA A 111 -17.85 0.88 -1.47
C ALA A 111 -18.25 0.65 0.00
N ALA A 112 -17.31 0.18 0.81
CA ALA A 112 -17.52 0.02 2.25
C ALA A 112 -17.76 1.38 2.95
N ALA A 113 -17.00 2.41 2.63
CA ALA A 113 -17.18 3.75 3.19
C ALA A 113 -18.57 4.33 2.88
N ARG A 114 -19.04 4.21 1.63
CA ARG A 114 -20.37 4.67 1.21
C ARG A 114 -21.51 4.02 1.98
N THR A 115 -21.39 2.73 2.31
CA THR A 115 -22.44 2.02 3.06
C THR A 115 -22.42 2.31 4.55
N THR A 116 -21.31 2.83 5.09
CA THR A 116 -21.08 2.84 6.53
C THR A 116 -20.89 4.23 7.13
N LEU A 117 -20.18 5.15 6.44
CA LEU A 117 -19.80 6.44 7.02
C LEU A 117 -20.92 7.49 7.08
N GLY A 118 -22.01 7.31 6.35
CA GLY A 118 -23.16 8.20 6.39
C GLY A 118 -22.77 9.69 6.23
N ALA A 119 -23.11 10.52 7.19
CA ALA A 119 -22.82 11.97 7.19
C ALA A 119 -21.31 12.31 7.25
N VAL A 120 -20.45 11.34 7.58
CA VAL A 120 -18.99 11.52 7.61
C VAL A 120 -18.36 11.33 6.23
N LEU A 121 -19.06 10.68 5.29
CA LEU A 121 -18.53 10.36 3.96
C LEU A 121 -17.85 11.54 3.23
N PRO A 122 -18.37 12.78 3.27
CA PRO A 122 -17.69 13.92 2.67
C PRO A 122 -16.31 14.23 3.25
N ARG A 123 -16.02 13.74 4.45
CA ARG A 123 -14.71 13.91 5.13
C ARG A 123 -13.82 12.69 5.03
N PHE A 124 -14.20 11.69 4.24
CA PHE A 124 -13.36 10.55 3.92
C PHE A 124 -12.56 10.82 2.64
N VAL A 125 -11.25 10.74 2.76
CA VAL A 125 -10.30 10.93 1.65
C VAL A 125 -9.50 9.65 1.50
N PRO A 126 -9.86 8.78 0.54
CA PRO A 126 -9.11 7.55 0.31
C PRO A 126 -7.71 7.83 -0.20
N ALA A 127 -6.72 7.12 0.37
CA ALA A 127 -5.32 7.26 -0.01
C ALA A 127 -4.64 5.90 -0.16
N HIS A 128 -3.59 5.86 -0.97
CA HIS A 128 -2.68 4.73 -1.08
C HIS A 128 -1.25 5.22 -1.24
N PRO A 129 -0.41 5.17 -0.20
CA PRO A 129 1.02 5.42 -0.34
C PRO A 129 1.69 4.23 -1.05
N ILE A 130 2.33 4.51 -2.19
CA ILE A 130 3.06 3.49 -2.97
C ILE A 130 4.46 3.33 -2.36
N ALA A 131 4.47 2.81 -1.16
CA ALA A 131 5.66 2.61 -0.35
C ALA A 131 5.47 1.34 0.51
N GLY A 132 6.55 0.62 0.73
CA GLY A 132 6.52 -0.61 1.52
C GLY A 132 7.90 -1.25 1.57
N SER A 133 8.01 -2.25 2.41
CA SER A 133 9.14 -3.16 2.46
C SER A 133 8.63 -4.55 2.87
N GLU A 134 9.49 -5.56 2.78
CA GLU A 134 9.24 -6.91 3.30
C GLU A 134 9.14 -6.94 4.84
N ARG A 135 9.63 -5.88 5.51
CA ARG A 135 9.58 -5.76 6.98
C ARG A 135 8.21 -5.26 7.43
N SER A 136 7.75 -5.74 8.57
CA SER A 136 6.45 -5.40 9.15
C SER A 136 6.58 -4.94 10.62
N GLY A 137 5.49 -4.44 11.19
CA GLY A 137 5.44 -3.99 12.58
C GLY A 137 5.99 -2.58 12.81
N ALA A 138 5.89 -2.13 14.06
CA ALA A 138 6.33 -0.80 14.49
C ALA A 138 7.84 -0.59 14.34
N ALA A 139 8.65 -1.66 14.52
CA ALA A 139 10.10 -1.61 14.35
C ALA A 139 10.56 -1.30 12.92
N ALA A 140 9.70 -1.51 11.93
CA ALA A 140 10.00 -1.20 10.54
C ALA A 140 9.63 0.24 10.16
N ALA A 141 8.91 0.97 11.02
CA ALA A 141 8.46 2.33 10.74
C ALA A 141 9.65 3.31 10.62
N SER A 142 9.55 4.23 9.68
CA SER A 142 10.56 5.27 9.44
C SER A 142 9.90 6.56 8.96
N ALA A 143 10.28 7.70 9.55
CA ALA A 143 9.81 9.01 9.12
C ALA A 143 10.17 9.36 7.67
N SER A 144 11.15 8.67 7.08
CA SER A 144 11.59 8.90 5.71
C SER A 144 10.95 7.95 4.68
N LEU A 145 10.08 7.02 5.09
CA LEU A 145 9.51 5.98 4.23
C LEU A 145 8.87 6.55 2.95
N PHE A 146 8.19 7.67 3.06
CA PHE A 146 7.41 8.26 1.96
C PHE A 146 8.19 9.28 1.13
N ARG A 147 9.43 9.63 1.49
CA ARG A 147 10.21 10.65 0.77
C ARG A 147 10.41 10.25 -0.68
N GLY A 148 9.92 11.11 -1.60
CA GLY A 148 9.98 10.85 -3.04
C GLY A 148 9.11 9.69 -3.54
N ARG A 149 8.23 9.14 -2.69
CA ARG A 149 7.30 8.07 -3.06
C ARG A 149 5.96 8.64 -3.52
N GLN A 150 5.34 7.97 -4.47
CA GLN A 150 3.99 8.33 -4.90
C GLN A 150 2.98 8.03 -3.79
N VAL A 151 2.04 8.95 -3.61
CA VAL A 151 0.84 8.75 -2.79
C VAL A 151 -0.37 9.06 -3.67
N VAL A 152 -1.22 8.09 -3.89
CA VAL A 152 -2.42 8.27 -4.72
C VAL A 152 -3.59 8.58 -3.81
N LEU A 153 -4.27 9.71 -4.06
CA LEU A 153 -5.56 10.01 -3.47
C LEU A 153 -6.66 9.72 -4.50
N THR A 154 -7.75 9.13 -4.03
CA THR A 154 -8.90 8.82 -4.90
C THR A 154 -10.19 9.42 -4.32
N PRO A 155 -10.30 10.76 -4.26
CA PRO A 155 -11.47 11.41 -3.69
C PRO A 155 -12.74 11.02 -4.45
N LEU A 156 -13.83 10.86 -3.70
CA LEU A 156 -15.15 10.63 -4.25
C LEU A 156 -15.74 11.95 -4.75
N PRO A 157 -16.75 11.92 -5.63
CA PRO A 157 -17.50 13.13 -5.99
C PRO A 157 -18.13 13.83 -4.76
N GLU A 158 -18.44 13.06 -3.71
CA GLU A 158 -19.02 13.54 -2.46
C GLU A 158 -17.97 14.10 -1.48
N THR A 159 -16.67 13.87 -1.73
CA THR A 159 -15.60 14.29 -0.79
C THR A 159 -15.46 15.82 -0.79
N ASP A 160 -15.42 16.40 0.41
CA ASP A 160 -15.14 17.84 0.60
C ASP A 160 -13.75 18.20 0.04
N PRO A 161 -13.66 19.16 -0.89
CA PRO A 161 -12.37 19.62 -1.42
C PRO A 161 -11.40 20.11 -0.36
N GLY A 162 -11.88 20.72 0.72
CA GLY A 162 -11.06 21.14 1.86
C GLY A 162 -10.44 19.96 2.61
N ALA A 163 -11.17 18.84 2.73
CA ALA A 163 -10.63 17.62 3.32
C ALA A 163 -9.56 16.99 2.41
N VAL A 164 -9.80 16.98 1.08
CA VAL A 164 -8.79 16.49 0.10
C VAL A 164 -7.50 17.28 0.22
N GLU A 165 -7.60 18.62 0.25
CA GLU A 165 -6.41 19.49 0.34
C GLU A 165 -5.63 19.23 1.63
N ARG A 166 -6.30 19.09 2.78
CA ARG A 166 -5.64 18.79 4.05
C ARG A 166 -4.93 17.44 4.05
N VAL A 167 -5.54 16.39 3.49
CA VAL A 167 -4.89 15.08 3.37
C VAL A 167 -3.71 15.15 2.41
N ARG A 168 -3.84 15.89 1.31
CA ARG A 168 -2.74 16.17 0.38
C ARG A 168 -1.57 16.85 1.09
N GLU A 169 -1.84 17.86 1.90
CA GLU A 169 -0.82 18.55 2.69
C GLU A 169 -0.10 17.60 3.65
N TRP A 170 -0.82 16.76 4.40
CA TRP A 170 -0.21 15.80 5.34
C TRP A 170 0.72 14.82 4.62
N TRP A 171 0.29 14.23 3.51
CA TRP A 171 1.16 13.34 2.74
C TRP A 171 2.37 14.06 2.14
N THR A 172 2.20 15.30 1.71
CA THR A 172 3.31 16.14 1.22
C THR A 172 4.31 16.45 2.35
N GLN A 173 3.84 16.74 3.57
CA GLN A 173 4.70 16.92 4.74
C GLN A 173 5.47 15.64 5.09
N CYS A 174 4.92 14.47 4.82
CA CYS A 174 5.65 13.20 4.92
C CYS A 174 6.70 13.01 3.81
N GLY A 175 6.81 13.94 2.87
CA GLY A 175 7.72 13.87 1.71
C GLY A 175 7.16 13.10 0.52
N GLY A 176 5.88 12.75 0.53
CA GLY A 176 5.20 12.06 -0.56
C GLY A 176 4.91 12.97 -1.76
N ILE A 177 4.92 12.38 -2.94
CA ILE A 177 4.49 13.01 -4.20
C ILE A 177 3.03 12.62 -4.43
N VAL A 178 2.11 13.56 -4.20
CA VAL A 178 0.67 13.28 -4.24
C VAL A 178 0.11 13.39 -5.64
N THR A 179 -0.60 12.36 -6.08
CA THR A 179 -1.32 12.29 -7.36
C THR A 179 -2.78 11.96 -7.11
N LEU A 180 -3.69 12.60 -7.85
CA LEU A 180 -5.12 12.30 -7.79
C LEU A 180 -5.50 11.40 -8.97
N LEU A 181 -6.23 10.31 -8.67
CA LEU A 181 -6.80 9.40 -9.67
C LEU A 181 -8.24 9.06 -9.28
N SER A 182 -9.02 8.56 -10.23
CA SER A 182 -10.25 7.84 -9.86
C SER A 182 -9.90 6.49 -9.24
N ALA A 183 -10.77 5.95 -8.39
CA ALA A 183 -10.58 4.62 -7.78
C ALA A 183 -10.44 3.52 -8.84
N GLU A 184 -11.24 3.59 -9.91
CA GLU A 184 -11.19 2.65 -11.03
C GLU A 184 -9.84 2.68 -11.73
N ARG A 185 -9.30 3.90 -11.96
CA ARG A 185 -8.00 4.06 -12.61
C ARG A 185 -6.87 3.59 -11.71
N HIS A 186 -6.93 3.91 -10.41
CA HIS A 186 -6.00 3.41 -9.41
C HIS A 186 -5.94 1.89 -9.44
N ASP A 187 -7.07 1.20 -9.26
CA ASP A 187 -7.13 -0.26 -9.17
C ASP A 187 -6.71 -0.94 -10.48
N ALA A 188 -7.02 -0.33 -11.63
CA ALA A 188 -6.56 -0.82 -12.92
C ALA A 188 -5.04 -0.72 -13.07
N LEU A 189 -4.43 0.39 -12.67
CA LEU A 189 -2.97 0.55 -12.74
C LEU A 189 -2.27 -0.39 -11.77
N LEU A 190 -2.73 -0.45 -10.51
CA LEU A 190 -2.10 -1.29 -9.48
C LEU A 190 -2.28 -2.78 -9.75
N SER A 191 -3.36 -3.19 -10.39
CA SER A 191 -3.53 -4.57 -10.86
C SER A 191 -2.37 -5.00 -11.77
N ALA A 192 -2.03 -4.19 -12.75
CA ALA A 192 -1.00 -4.52 -13.75
C ALA A 192 0.43 -4.39 -13.19
N VAL A 193 0.72 -3.32 -12.41
CA VAL A 193 2.12 -2.99 -12.02
C VAL A 193 2.51 -3.49 -10.62
N SER A 194 1.56 -3.98 -9.84
CA SER A 194 1.78 -4.45 -8.47
C SER A 194 1.17 -5.83 -8.22
N HIS A 195 -0.16 -5.98 -8.40
CA HIS A 195 -0.85 -7.20 -7.99
C HIS A 195 -0.46 -8.39 -8.86
N LEU A 196 -0.44 -8.23 -10.18
CA LEU A 196 -0.01 -9.30 -11.10
C LEU A 196 1.45 -9.72 -10.84
N PRO A 197 2.45 -8.82 -10.72
CA PRO A 197 3.81 -9.20 -10.37
C PRO A 197 3.93 -10.02 -9.09
N HIS A 198 3.22 -9.66 -8.02
CA HIS A 198 3.22 -10.46 -6.79
C HIS A 198 2.59 -11.84 -7.00
N LEU A 199 1.43 -11.90 -7.66
CA LEU A 199 0.77 -13.16 -7.97
C LEU A 199 1.69 -14.10 -8.76
N LEU A 200 2.42 -13.57 -9.75
CA LEU A 200 3.35 -14.35 -10.56
C LEU A 200 4.57 -14.83 -9.75
N ALA A 201 5.08 -14.01 -8.84
CA ALA A 201 6.16 -14.42 -7.95
C ALA A 201 5.73 -15.58 -7.02
N PHE A 202 4.56 -15.48 -6.40
CA PHE A 202 3.99 -16.57 -5.62
C PHE A 202 3.74 -17.82 -6.45
N ALA A 203 3.20 -17.68 -7.67
CA ALA A 203 2.91 -18.81 -8.55
C ALA A 203 4.19 -19.54 -8.98
N LEU A 204 5.26 -18.80 -9.32
CA LEU A 204 6.53 -19.40 -9.72
C LEU A 204 7.18 -20.18 -8.57
N ILE A 205 7.23 -19.58 -7.37
CA ILE A 205 7.79 -20.27 -6.19
C ILE A 205 6.95 -21.48 -5.81
N GLY A 206 5.62 -21.36 -5.85
CA GLY A 206 4.71 -22.46 -5.56
C GLY A 206 4.85 -23.64 -6.55
N GLU A 207 5.04 -23.35 -7.84
CA GLU A 207 5.27 -24.36 -8.87
C GLU A 207 6.62 -25.09 -8.66
N LEU A 208 7.71 -24.35 -8.45
CA LEU A 208 9.03 -24.94 -8.19
C LEU A 208 9.06 -25.74 -6.89
N ALA A 209 8.41 -25.27 -5.84
CA ALA A 209 8.35 -25.97 -4.55
C ALA A 209 7.53 -27.26 -4.60
N ALA A 210 6.58 -27.38 -5.53
CA ALA A 210 5.76 -28.59 -5.68
C ALA A 210 6.48 -29.73 -6.43
N ARG A 211 7.64 -29.48 -7.03
CA ARG A 211 8.41 -30.48 -7.75
C ARG A 211 9.06 -31.48 -6.78
N SER A 212 9.14 -32.76 -7.17
CA SER A 212 9.76 -33.82 -6.35
C SER A 212 11.25 -33.60 -6.10
N ASP A 213 11.93 -32.88 -6.98
CA ASP A 213 13.35 -32.53 -6.98
C ASP A 213 13.62 -31.04 -6.62
N ALA A 214 12.70 -30.39 -5.94
CA ALA A 214 12.78 -28.95 -5.57
C ALA A 214 14.12 -28.55 -4.94
N ALA A 215 14.73 -29.43 -4.14
CA ALA A 215 16.03 -29.19 -3.51
C ALA A 215 17.15 -28.92 -4.51
N ASP A 216 17.11 -29.54 -5.70
CA ASP A 216 18.12 -29.34 -6.73
C ASP A 216 17.97 -27.96 -7.39
N TYR A 217 16.73 -27.47 -7.59
CA TYR A 217 16.47 -26.12 -8.10
C TYR A 217 17.01 -25.07 -7.12
N TRP A 218 16.78 -25.24 -5.82
CA TRP A 218 17.26 -24.28 -4.81
C TRP A 218 18.78 -24.23 -4.73
N ARG A 219 19.46 -25.35 -4.97
CA ARG A 219 20.93 -25.43 -4.95
C ARG A 219 21.57 -24.62 -6.08
N VAL A 220 20.93 -24.56 -7.24
CA VAL A 220 21.47 -23.87 -8.43
C VAL A 220 20.81 -22.52 -8.68
N ALA A 221 19.87 -22.11 -7.84
CA ALA A 221 19.16 -20.83 -7.98
C ALA A 221 20.11 -19.64 -7.78
N GLY A 222 20.18 -18.78 -8.79
CA GLY A 222 20.99 -17.56 -8.77
C GLY A 222 20.19 -16.30 -8.38
N THR A 223 20.89 -15.15 -8.52
CA THR A 223 20.31 -13.82 -8.22
C THR A 223 19.06 -13.50 -9.04
N GLY A 224 18.99 -13.95 -10.29
CA GLY A 224 17.85 -13.71 -11.17
C GLY A 224 16.54 -14.27 -10.58
N LEU A 225 16.57 -15.52 -10.09
CA LEU A 225 15.39 -16.11 -9.42
C LEU A 225 15.07 -15.35 -8.13
N ARG A 226 16.08 -15.04 -7.31
CA ARG A 226 15.92 -14.30 -6.05
C ARG A 226 15.28 -12.95 -6.27
N ASP A 227 15.76 -12.16 -7.23
CA ASP A 227 15.24 -10.82 -7.51
C ASP A 227 13.81 -10.87 -8.04
N PHE A 228 13.53 -11.80 -8.97
CA PHE A 228 12.20 -11.94 -9.56
C PHE A 228 11.17 -12.40 -8.52
N THR A 229 11.54 -13.28 -7.59
CA THR A 229 10.62 -13.90 -6.64
C THR A 229 10.62 -13.27 -5.26
N ARG A 230 11.40 -12.21 -5.01
CA ARG A 230 11.44 -11.49 -3.73
C ARG A 230 10.05 -11.06 -3.24
N LEU A 231 9.17 -10.75 -4.15
CA LEU A 231 7.78 -10.38 -3.83
C LEU A 231 6.98 -11.50 -3.15
N ALA A 232 7.38 -12.77 -3.31
CA ALA A 232 6.73 -13.90 -2.64
C ALA A 232 7.05 -14.02 -1.14
N GLU A 233 7.95 -13.18 -0.61
CA GLU A 233 8.19 -13.05 0.84
C GLU A 233 7.13 -12.20 1.55
N SER A 234 6.24 -11.57 0.79
CA SER A 234 5.19 -10.69 1.32
C SER A 234 4.15 -11.49 2.12
N HIS A 235 3.48 -10.81 3.08
CA HIS A 235 2.51 -11.45 3.97
C HIS A 235 1.33 -12.05 3.20
N PRO A 236 1.07 -13.38 3.32
CA PRO A 236 0.11 -14.08 2.46
C PRO A 236 -1.33 -13.62 2.65
N ASP A 237 -1.78 -13.35 3.88
CA ASP A 237 -3.15 -12.88 4.11
C ASP A 237 -3.42 -11.51 3.50
N MET A 238 -2.45 -10.59 3.62
CA MET A 238 -2.56 -9.27 3.00
C MET A 238 -2.68 -9.37 1.48
N TRP A 239 -1.88 -10.20 0.85
CA TRP A 239 -1.91 -10.37 -0.60
C TRP A 239 -3.13 -11.15 -1.09
N ARG A 240 -3.61 -12.14 -0.32
CA ARG A 240 -4.91 -12.76 -0.57
C ARG A 240 -6.02 -11.70 -0.63
N ASP A 241 -6.10 -10.84 0.38
CA ASP A 241 -7.14 -9.81 0.48
C ASP A 241 -7.05 -8.80 -0.67
N ILE A 242 -5.84 -8.34 -1.04
CA ILE A 242 -5.60 -7.46 -2.19
C ILE A 242 -6.05 -8.13 -3.50
N CYS A 243 -5.65 -9.38 -3.73
CA CYS A 243 -6.02 -10.12 -4.94
C CYS A 243 -7.53 -10.33 -5.04
N MET A 244 -8.20 -10.63 -3.93
CA MET A 244 -9.66 -10.82 -3.90
C MET A 244 -10.40 -9.50 -4.11
N ALA A 245 -9.95 -8.41 -3.47
CA ALA A 245 -10.57 -7.09 -3.63
C ALA A 245 -10.48 -6.56 -5.07
N ASN A 246 -9.40 -6.85 -5.79
CA ASN A 246 -9.21 -6.43 -7.19
C ASN A 246 -9.31 -7.59 -8.19
N ALA A 247 -10.03 -8.66 -7.85
CA ALA A 247 -10.05 -9.91 -8.62
C ALA A 247 -10.47 -9.74 -10.08
N VAL A 248 -11.45 -8.89 -10.35
CA VAL A 248 -11.97 -8.67 -11.72
C VAL A 248 -10.87 -8.13 -12.64
N ARG A 249 -10.15 -7.10 -12.19
CA ARG A 249 -9.04 -6.51 -12.95
C ARG A 249 -7.86 -7.48 -13.07
N LEU A 250 -7.48 -8.07 -11.95
CA LEU A 250 -6.34 -9.00 -11.88
C LEU A 250 -6.55 -10.22 -12.79
N ARG A 251 -7.77 -10.76 -12.89
CA ARG A 251 -8.08 -11.83 -13.84
C ARG A 251 -7.94 -11.40 -15.29
N ALA A 252 -8.32 -10.17 -15.64
CA ALA A 252 -8.14 -9.65 -16.99
C ALA A 252 -6.64 -9.50 -17.33
N ASP A 253 -5.84 -8.94 -16.42
CA ASP A 253 -4.40 -8.79 -16.61
C ASP A 253 -3.70 -10.15 -16.67
N LEU A 254 -4.10 -11.12 -15.83
CA LEU A 254 -3.59 -12.48 -15.87
C LEU A 254 -3.92 -13.17 -17.21
N ALA A 255 -5.12 -12.96 -17.75
CA ALA A 255 -5.49 -13.52 -19.06
C ALA A 255 -4.63 -12.92 -20.19
N ALA A 256 -4.39 -11.60 -20.17
CA ALA A 256 -3.50 -10.94 -21.13
C ALA A 256 -2.05 -11.45 -21.01
N TYR A 257 -1.56 -11.65 -19.79
CA TYR A 257 -0.24 -12.21 -19.54
C TYR A 257 -0.11 -13.66 -20.03
N ARG A 258 -1.12 -14.50 -19.82
CA ARG A 258 -1.16 -15.87 -20.36
C ARG A 258 -1.06 -15.87 -21.87
N GLN A 259 -1.81 -15.00 -22.57
CA GLN A 259 -1.70 -14.88 -24.03
C GLN A 259 -0.28 -14.52 -24.48
N GLN A 260 0.45 -13.72 -23.70
CA GLN A 260 1.85 -13.42 -24.01
C GLN A 260 2.76 -14.63 -23.81
N LEU A 261 2.50 -15.45 -22.77
CA LEU A 261 3.22 -16.72 -22.57
C LEU A 261 2.93 -17.71 -23.71
N ASP A 262 1.68 -17.83 -24.16
CA ASP A 262 1.30 -18.68 -25.29
C ASP A 262 2.03 -18.27 -26.59
N ARG A 263 2.22 -16.96 -26.82
CA ARG A 263 3.01 -16.47 -27.95
C ARG A 263 4.49 -16.85 -27.85
N ILE A 264 5.06 -16.78 -26.65
CA ILE A 264 6.45 -17.18 -26.40
C ILE A 264 6.59 -18.69 -26.62
N ASP A 265 5.65 -19.49 -26.11
CA ASP A 265 5.63 -20.93 -26.30
C ASP A 265 5.59 -21.30 -27.79
N ALA A 266 4.74 -20.64 -28.59
CA ALA A 266 4.67 -20.83 -30.03
C ALA A 266 5.98 -20.49 -30.75
N MET A 267 6.70 -19.43 -30.34
CA MET A 267 8.02 -19.09 -30.89
C MET A 267 9.06 -20.16 -30.56
N LEU A 268 9.02 -20.69 -29.32
CA LEU A 268 9.92 -21.76 -28.90
C LEU A 268 9.63 -23.06 -29.66
N ALA A 269 8.36 -23.42 -29.82
CA ALA A 269 7.93 -24.62 -30.53
C ALA A 269 8.30 -24.62 -32.03
N SER A 270 8.29 -23.41 -32.65
CA SER A 270 8.71 -23.21 -34.04
C SER A 270 10.19 -22.91 -34.21
N ALA A 271 10.99 -22.89 -33.14
CA ALA A 271 12.39 -22.46 -33.13
C ALA A 271 12.62 -21.07 -33.77
N ASP A 272 11.63 -20.15 -33.68
CA ASP A 272 11.71 -18.80 -34.22
C ASP A 272 12.53 -17.89 -33.28
N GLY A 273 13.84 -18.08 -33.29
CA GLY A 273 14.77 -17.27 -32.51
C GLY A 273 14.78 -15.79 -32.91
N ALA A 274 14.42 -15.46 -34.16
CA ALA A 274 14.36 -14.06 -34.62
C ALA A 274 13.19 -13.32 -33.98
N ALA A 275 11.99 -13.91 -33.97
CA ALA A 275 10.82 -13.31 -33.30
C ALA A 275 11.02 -13.19 -31.78
N LEU A 276 11.61 -14.21 -31.15
CA LEU A 276 11.94 -14.19 -29.72
C LEU A 276 12.95 -13.09 -29.38
N GLY A 277 14.00 -12.97 -30.17
CA GLY A 277 15.00 -11.92 -30.01
C GLY A 277 14.42 -10.50 -30.17
N ALA A 278 13.54 -10.32 -31.17
CA ALA A 278 12.82 -9.07 -31.37
C ALA A 278 11.90 -8.70 -30.18
N LEU A 279 11.23 -9.70 -29.60
CA LEU A 279 10.42 -9.51 -28.38
C LEU A 279 11.29 -9.01 -27.22
N PHE A 280 12.41 -9.69 -26.94
CA PHE A 280 13.32 -9.32 -25.86
C PHE A 280 13.91 -7.92 -26.04
N ALA A 281 14.31 -7.56 -27.28
CA ALA A 281 14.83 -6.24 -27.59
C ALA A 281 13.80 -5.12 -27.31
N ARG A 282 12.53 -5.32 -27.73
CA ARG A 282 11.45 -4.37 -27.45
C ARG A 282 11.20 -4.24 -25.96
N SER A 283 11.15 -5.36 -25.23
CA SER A 283 10.93 -5.35 -23.78
C SER A 283 12.05 -4.68 -23.03
N GLY A 284 13.31 -4.95 -23.43
CA GLY A 284 14.49 -4.29 -22.86
C GLY A 284 14.50 -2.77 -23.11
N ALA A 285 14.14 -2.33 -24.31
CA ALA A 285 14.03 -0.91 -24.64
C ALA A 285 12.93 -0.22 -23.82
N ALA A 286 11.77 -0.84 -23.66
CA ALA A 286 10.67 -0.33 -22.82
C ALA A 286 11.09 -0.19 -21.36
N ARG A 287 11.79 -1.20 -20.81
CA ARG A 287 12.31 -1.14 -19.43
C ARG A 287 13.36 -0.04 -19.25
N ALA A 288 14.26 0.13 -20.21
CA ALA A 288 15.28 1.18 -20.17
C ALA A 288 14.67 2.59 -20.22
N ALA A 289 13.59 2.77 -21.00
CA ALA A 289 12.87 4.03 -21.07
C ALA A 289 12.11 4.35 -19.77
N TRP A 290 11.59 3.32 -19.09
CA TRP A 290 10.88 3.48 -17.81
C TRP A 290 11.81 3.83 -16.64
N LEU A 291 13.07 3.40 -16.65
CA LEU A 291 14.05 3.66 -15.59
C LEU A 291 14.97 4.85 -15.98
N PRO A 292 14.53 6.11 -15.86
CA PRO A 292 15.37 7.26 -16.16
C PRO A 292 16.49 7.35 -15.10
N GLY A 293 17.74 7.37 -15.53
CA GLY A 293 18.90 7.61 -14.67
C GLY A 293 20.01 6.55 -14.71
N ARG A 294 19.85 5.43 -15.42
CA ARG A 294 20.96 4.50 -15.70
C ARG A 294 21.74 4.79 -16.99
N ARG A 295 21.55 5.97 -17.60
CA ARG A 295 22.46 6.43 -18.66
C ARG A 295 23.64 7.15 -18.02
N GLY A 296 24.74 6.42 -17.85
CA GLY A 296 26.04 6.98 -17.51
C GLY A 296 26.32 7.02 -16.00
N GLY A 297 26.81 5.91 -15.49
CA GLY A 297 27.46 5.80 -14.20
C GLY A 297 28.12 4.44 -14.19
N GLY A 298 29.43 4.43 -14.48
CA GLY A 298 30.24 3.24 -14.48
C GLY A 298 30.20 2.49 -13.16
N ASP A 299 30.52 1.24 -13.25
CA ASP A 299 30.81 0.34 -12.15
C ASP A 299 31.51 1.09 -11.01
N VAL A 300 30.91 1.02 -9.83
CA VAL A 300 31.64 1.15 -8.58
C VAL A 300 31.31 -0.08 -7.78
N ASP A 301 32.36 -0.86 -7.52
CA ASP A 301 32.49 -2.12 -6.81
C ASP A 301 31.63 -2.27 -5.55
#